data_e4e286f55e280e75257d469da0545b32
#
_entry.id   e4e286f55e280e75257d469da0545b32
#
_cell.length_a   1.000
_cell.length_b   1.000
_cell.length_c   1.000
_cell.angle_alpha   90.00
_cell.angle_beta   90.00
_cell.angle_gamma   90.00
#
_symmetry.space_group_name_H-M   'P 1'
#
loop_
_entity.id
_entity.type
_entity.pdbx_description
1 polymer ?
#
loop_
_entity_poly.entity_id
_entity_poly.type
_entity_poly.pdbx_seq_one_letter_code
_entity_poly.pdbx_strand_id
1 'polypeptide(L)'
;MSSMVYPRRDFQPALGVIFDGDDTLWSSEQLYDEARSEARLIVEKCGLEGAQWEERERLLDVQNVAKFRYSIERFPTSCAQAYEELCLTSGCPVNRGIAEQIRKTARSVFEREPPLVAGARETLALLRSRGARLALLTKGDHKLQLRRIARSGLREFFDVIRIVPEKSPEIIREIIAALGVDAGSAWMVGNSMRSDVLPARSAGLRAVRIPAHVWEHERTHDDIAVGGVITTSHLANVPDLISV
;
A
#
# COMPACT_ATOMS: atom_id res chain seq x y z
N MET A 1 23.95 -35.02 46.72
CA MET A 1 23.77 -33.68 46.13
C MET A 1 22.86 -33.82 44.90
N SER A 2 21.60 -33.51 45.03
CA SER A 2 20.62 -33.65 43.95
C SER A 2 20.65 -32.37 43.09
N SER A 3 21.06 -32.54 41.86
CA SER A 3 21.09 -31.45 40.84
C SER A 3 19.66 -31.20 40.40
N MET A 4 19.09 -30.05 40.81
CA MET A 4 17.82 -29.56 40.27
C MET A 4 18.07 -29.09 38.83
N VAL A 5 17.58 -29.84 37.86
CA VAL A 5 17.49 -29.42 36.45
C VAL A 5 16.22 -28.57 36.36
N TYR A 6 16.37 -27.26 36.27
CA TYR A 6 15.25 -26.39 35.90
C TYR A 6 14.91 -26.63 34.46
N PRO A 7 13.63 -26.88 34.08
CA PRO A 7 13.26 -26.99 32.69
C PRO A 7 13.58 -25.67 32.01
N ARG A 8 14.37 -25.72 30.92
CA ARG A 8 14.51 -24.56 30.04
C ARG A 8 13.10 -24.22 29.59
N ARG A 9 12.62 -23.02 29.92
CA ARG A 9 11.45 -22.47 29.24
C ARG A 9 11.83 -22.45 27.76
N ASP A 10 11.16 -23.24 26.96
CA ASP A 10 11.25 -23.16 25.51
C ASP A 10 10.81 -21.73 25.16
N PHE A 11 11.81 -20.90 24.92
CA PHE A 11 11.61 -19.54 24.43
C PHE A 11 11.22 -19.69 22.96
N GLN A 12 9.93 -19.89 22.68
CA GLN A 12 9.46 -19.78 21.31
C GLN A 12 9.73 -18.34 20.86
N PRO A 13 10.46 -18.17 19.77
CA PRO A 13 10.72 -16.82 19.24
C PRO A 13 9.39 -16.15 18.96
N ALA A 14 9.25 -14.90 19.39
CA ALA A 14 8.02 -14.15 19.19
C ALA A 14 7.77 -13.97 17.69
N LEU A 15 6.56 -14.28 17.24
CA LEU A 15 6.15 -14.04 15.86
C LEU A 15 6.06 -12.53 15.59
N GLY A 16 6.77 -12.05 14.57
CA GLY A 16 6.68 -10.69 14.08
C GLY A 16 5.89 -10.61 12.77
N VAL A 17 4.97 -9.67 12.63
CA VAL A 17 4.25 -9.47 11.37
C VAL A 17 4.23 -8.00 11.00
N ILE A 18 4.76 -7.69 9.83
CA ILE A 18 4.72 -6.35 9.23
C ILE A 18 3.61 -6.32 8.20
N PHE A 19 2.69 -5.38 8.32
CA PHE A 19 1.62 -5.16 7.34
C PHE A 19 1.91 -3.92 6.52
N ASP A 20 1.64 -4.01 5.22
CA ASP A 20 1.39 -2.84 4.41
C ASP A 20 0.02 -2.24 4.72
N GLY A 21 -0.22 -0.99 4.33
CA GLY A 21 -1.46 -0.27 4.57
C GLY A 21 -2.39 -0.24 3.36
N ASP A 22 -2.00 0.52 2.33
CA ASP A 22 -2.82 0.77 1.13
C ASP A 22 -3.02 -0.53 0.33
N ASP A 23 -4.28 -0.85 0.05
CA ASP A 23 -4.71 -2.06 -0.68
C ASP A 23 -4.34 -3.40 -0.03
N THR A 24 -3.91 -3.33 1.25
CA THR A 24 -3.69 -4.48 2.13
C THR A 24 -4.61 -4.44 3.35
N LEU A 25 -4.64 -3.33 4.08
CA LEU A 25 -5.51 -3.15 5.25
C LEU A 25 -6.71 -2.24 4.96
N TRP A 26 -6.59 -1.34 4.02
CA TRP A 26 -7.66 -0.47 3.51
C TRP A 26 -7.54 -0.29 2.00
N SER A 27 -8.70 -0.21 1.31
CA SER A 27 -8.80 -0.16 -0.16
C SER A 27 -8.66 1.27 -0.66
N SER A 28 -7.45 1.72 -0.93
CA SER A 28 -7.18 3.07 -1.42
C SER A 28 -7.38 3.22 -2.92
N GLU A 29 -7.01 2.20 -3.73
CA GLU A 29 -7.10 2.28 -5.19
C GLU A 29 -8.53 2.48 -5.69
N GLN A 30 -9.52 1.95 -4.98
CA GLN A 30 -10.93 2.20 -5.29
C GLN A 30 -11.26 3.70 -5.34
N LEU A 31 -10.70 4.51 -4.43
CA LEU A 31 -10.92 5.95 -4.40
C LEU A 31 -10.30 6.64 -5.62
N TYR A 32 -9.14 6.17 -6.08
CA TYR A 32 -8.51 6.67 -7.30
C TYR A 32 -9.33 6.35 -8.53
N ASP A 33 -9.85 5.12 -8.65
CA ASP A 33 -10.68 4.71 -9.78
C ASP A 33 -12.00 5.48 -9.84
N GLU A 34 -12.64 5.73 -8.70
CA GLU A 34 -13.84 6.57 -8.62
C GLU A 34 -13.54 8.01 -9.07
N ALA A 35 -12.48 8.64 -8.56
CA ALA A 35 -12.11 10.00 -8.94
C ALA A 35 -11.68 10.09 -10.41
N ARG A 36 -11.01 9.06 -10.94
CA ARG A 36 -10.64 8.93 -12.35
C ARG A 36 -11.89 8.86 -13.23
N SER A 37 -12.87 8.04 -12.82
CA SER A 37 -14.16 7.94 -13.53
C SER A 37 -14.93 9.26 -13.55
N GLU A 38 -14.96 9.98 -12.42
CA GLU A 38 -15.59 11.30 -12.35
C GLU A 38 -14.86 12.33 -13.23
N ALA A 39 -13.53 12.36 -13.22
CA ALA A 39 -12.72 13.25 -14.05
C ALA A 39 -12.89 12.93 -15.55
N ARG A 40 -12.97 11.66 -15.91
CA ARG A 40 -13.27 11.21 -17.28
C ARG A 40 -14.61 11.76 -17.80
N LEU A 41 -15.66 11.73 -16.98
CA LEU A 41 -16.95 12.31 -17.35
C LEU A 41 -16.88 13.82 -17.63
N ILE A 42 -16.00 14.54 -16.93
CA ILE A 42 -15.77 15.98 -17.20
C ILE A 42 -15.13 16.16 -18.57
N VAL A 43 -14.14 15.32 -18.92
CA VAL A 43 -13.44 15.33 -20.22
C VAL A 43 -14.41 15.01 -21.36
N GLU A 44 -15.25 13.98 -21.20
CA GLU A 44 -16.24 13.55 -22.20
C GLU A 44 -17.31 14.67 -22.46
N LYS A 45 -17.72 15.39 -21.41
CA LYS A 45 -18.61 16.56 -21.57
C LYS A 45 -17.99 17.71 -22.37
N CYS A 46 -16.66 17.73 -22.49
CA CYS A 46 -15.96 18.69 -23.37
C CYS A 46 -15.84 18.21 -24.81
N GLY A 47 -16.43 17.06 -25.17
CA GLY A 47 -16.34 16.48 -26.52
C GLY A 47 -15.02 15.76 -26.81
N LEU A 48 -14.24 15.43 -25.78
CA LEU A 48 -12.99 14.71 -25.88
C LEU A 48 -13.17 13.22 -25.55
N GLU A 49 -12.27 12.38 -26.08
CA GLU A 49 -12.31 10.93 -25.88
C GLU A 49 -11.80 10.55 -24.45
N GLY A 50 -12.73 10.18 -23.57
CA GLY A 50 -12.43 9.85 -22.17
C GLY A 50 -11.45 8.68 -22.01
N ALA A 51 -11.49 7.68 -22.89
CA ALA A 51 -10.56 6.55 -22.87
C ALA A 51 -9.11 6.99 -23.17
N GLN A 52 -8.92 7.88 -24.16
CA GLN A 52 -7.59 8.43 -24.47
C GLN A 52 -7.05 9.29 -23.33
N TRP A 53 -7.93 10.06 -22.68
CA TRP A 53 -7.56 10.81 -21.50
C TRP A 53 -7.07 9.91 -20.36
N GLU A 54 -7.81 8.85 -20.09
CA GLU A 54 -7.47 7.91 -19.01
C GLU A 54 -6.15 7.18 -19.28
N GLU A 55 -5.93 6.71 -20.51
CA GLU A 55 -4.66 6.11 -20.90
C GLU A 55 -3.49 7.11 -20.71
N ARG A 56 -3.68 8.37 -21.13
CA ARG A 56 -2.65 9.40 -20.99
C ARG A 56 -2.41 9.75 -19.52
N GLU A 57 -3.48 9.83 -18.70
CA GLU A 57 -3.38 10.10 -17.28
C GLU A 57 -2.52 9.04 -16.59
N ARG A 58 -2.79 7.74 -16.83
CA ARG A 58 -2.04 6.64 -16.23
C ARG A 58 -0.55 6.70 -16.57
N LEU A 59 -0.21 7.01 -17.81
CA LEU A 59 1.19 7.21 -18.23
C LEU A 59 1.85 8.40 -17.50
N LEU A 60 1.15 9.53 -17.45
CA LEU A 60 1.64 10.73 -16.78
C LEU A 60 1.78 10.53 -15.28
N ASP A 61 0.86 9.79 -14.65
CA ASP A 61 0.92 9.53 -13.22
C ASP A 61 2.19 8.73 -12.84
N VAL A 62 2.56 7.76 -13.66
CA VAL A 62 3.83 7.02 -13.52
C VAL A 62 5.04 7.94 -13.75
N GLN A 63 5.03 8.75 -14.81
CA GLN A 63 6.14 9.66 -15.13
C GLN A 63 6.33 10.73 -14.04
N ASN A 64 5.23 11.23 -13.50
CA ASN A 64 5.21 12.25 -12.47
C ASN A 64 5.74 11.76 -11.10
N VAL A 65 5.94 10.45 -10.91
CA VAL A 65 6.66 9.93 -9.73
C VAL A 65 8.07 10.52 -9.61
N ALA A 66 8.75 10.72 -10.74
CA ALA A 66 10.10 11.31 -10.74
C ALA A 66 10.11 12.71 -10.11
N LYS A 67 9.05 13.50 -10.32
CA LYS A 67 8.94 14.89 -9.84
C LYS A 67 8.25 15.01 -8.48
N PHE A 68 7.15 14.33 -8.31
CA PHE A 68 6.26 14.51 -7.16
C PHE A 68 6.37 13.37 -6.14
N ARG A 69 7.02 12.27 -6.47
CA ARG A 69 7.03 11.02 -5.70
C ARG A 69 5.59 10.61 -5.33
N TYR A 70 5.31 10.33 -4.08
CA TYR A 70 3.98 9.95 -3.58
C TYR A 70 3.23 11.14 -2.92
N SER A 71 3.54 12.36 -3.35
CA SER A 71 2.82 13.56 -2.89
C SER A 71 1.36 13.54 -3.35
N ILE A 72 0.48 14.14 -2.54
CA ILE A 72 -0.93 14.38 -2.88
C ILE A 72 -1.13 15.28 -4.11
N GLU A 73 -0.08 15.97 -4.57
CA GLU A 73 -0.11 16.81 -5.78
C GLU A 73 0.09 16.00 -7.07
N ARG A 74 0.64 14.78 -7.00
CA ARG A 74 0.99 13.97 -8.18
C ARG A 74 -0.24 13.63 -9.01
N PHE A 75 -1.18 12.89 -8.46
CA PHE A 75 -2.37 12.41 -9.17
C PHE A 75 -3.24 13.54 -9.72
N PRO A 76 -3.61 14.59 -8.96
CA PRO A 76 -4.36 15.71 -9.50
C PRO A 76 -3.65 16.44 -10.63
N THR A 77 -2.31 16.55 -10.55
CA THR A 77 -1.52 17.16 -11.63
C THR A 77 -1.52 16.29 -12.87
N SER A 78 -1.37 14.98 -12.73
CA SER A 78 -1.40 14.02 -13.84
C SER A 78 -2.74 14.07 -14.57
N CYS A 79 -3.85 14.10 -13.83
CA CYS A 79 -5.20 14.21 -14.40
C CYS A 79 -5.41 15.51 -15.22
N ALA A 80 -5.01 16.65 -14.66
CA ALA A 80 -5.14 17.93 -15.35
C ALA A 80 -4.22 18.03 -16.57
N GLN A 81 -2.98 17.55 -16.46
CA GLN A 81 -2.01 17.54 -17.54
C GLN A 81 -2.49 16.65 -18.70
N ALA A 82 -3.07 15.48 -18.39
CA ALA A 82 -3.65 14.61 -19.42
C ALA A 82 -4.74 15.31 -20.23
N TYR A 83 -5.60 16.09 -19.58
CA TYR A 83 -6.62 16.90 -20.25
C TYR A 83 -5.99 17.98 -21.15
N GLU A 84 -4.99 18.71 -20.64
CA GLU A 84 -4.31 19.77 -21.38
C GLU A 84 -3.63 19.19 -22.65
N GLU A 85 -2.93 18.07 -22.52
CA GLU A 85 -2.27 17.40 -23.64
C GLU A 85 -3.29 16.85 -24.66
N LEU A 86 -4.41 16.27 -24.18
CA LEU A 86 -5.46 15.79 -25.08
C LEU A 86 -6.12 16.94 -25.86
N CYS A 87 -6.35 18.10 -25.23
CA CYS A 87 -6.82 19.29 -25.96
C CYS A 87 -5.88 19.68 -27.08
N LEU A 88 -4.57 19.74 -26.79
CA LEU A 88 -3.55 20.12 -27.78
C LEU A 88 -3.51 19.13 -28.96
N THR A 89 -3.55 17.84 -28.70
CA THR A 89 -3.52 16.80 -29.75
C THR A 89 -4.80 16.75 -30.58
N SER A 90 -5.94 17.13 -29.99
CA SER A 90 -7.24 17.21 -30.67
C SER A 90 -7.49 18.57 -31.35
N GLY A 91 -6.54 19.50 -31.29
CA GLY A 91 -6.69 20.85 -31.88
C GLY A 91 -7.72 21.73 -31.15
N CYS A 92 -8.06 21.42 -29.90
CA CYS A 92 -9.01 22.18 -29.10
C CYS A 92 -8.28 23.18 -28.16
N PRO A 93 -8.87 24.33 -27.87
CA PRO A 93 -8.29 25.25 -26.90
C PRO A 93 -8.39 24.68 -25.49
N VAL A 94 -7.32 24.79 -24.71
CA VAL A 94 -7.30 24.39 -23.30
C VAL A 94 -8.16 25.35 -22.48
N ASN A 95 -9.16 24.81 -21.78
CA ASN A 95 -9.97 25.57 -20.83
C ASN A 95 -9.40 25.39 -19.42
N ARG A 96 -8.81 26.45 -18.85
CA ARG A 96 -8.21 26.43 -17.51
C ARG A 96 -9.22 26.11 -16.40
N GLY A 97 -10.48 26.53 -16.56
CA GLY A 97 -11.54 26.21 -15.59
C GLY A 97 -11.85 24.71 -15.54
N ILE A 98 -11.85 24.05 -16.70
CA ILE A 98 -12.03 22.58 -16.80
C ILE A 98 -10.81 21.86 -16.21
N ALA A 99 -9.59 22.27 -16.55
CA ALA A 99 -8.37 21.71 -15.98
C ALA A 99 -8.38 21.76 -14.44
N GLU A 100 -8.79 22.90 -13.85
CA GLU A 100 -8.90 23.07 -12.41
C GLU A 100 -10.04 22.23 -11.81
N GLN A 101 -11.16 22.06 -12.50
CA GLN A 101 -12.24 21.18 -12.08
C GLN A 101 -11.78 19.72 -12.02
N ILE A 102 -11.06 19.25 -13.05
CA ILE A 102 -10.45 17.91 -13.09
C ILE A 102 -9.47 17.74 -11.93
N ARG A 103 -8.59 18.72 -11.71
CA ARG A 103 -7.63 18.73 -10.59
C ARG A 103 -8.33 18.60 -9.23
N LYS A 104 -9.40 19.36 -9.03
CA LYS A 104 -10.19 19.34 -7.79
C LYS A 104 -10.88 17.99 -7.60
N THR A 105 -11.48 17.41 -8.65
CA THR A 105 -12.08 16.09 -8.62
C THR A 105 -11.05 15.02 -8.24
N ALA A 106 -9.90 15.01 -8.87
CA ALA A 106 -8.83 14.08 -8.54
C ALA A 106 -8.31 14.26 -7.11
N ARG A 107 -8.23 15.50 -6.60
CA ARG A 107 -7.81 15.81 -5.23
C ARG A 107 -8.75 15.26 -4.16
N SER A 108 -10.02 15.03 -4.48
CA SER A 108 -11.01 14.49 -3.53
C SER A 108 -10.62 13.12 -2.94
N VAL A 109 -9.79 12.35 -3.65
CA VAL A 109 -9.23 11.08 -3.17
C VAL A 109 -8.54 11.24 -1.81
N PHE A 110 -7.87 12.38 -1.61
CA PHE A 110 -7.11 12.65 -0.39
C PHE A 110 -7.97 13.20 0.75
N GLU A 111 -9.23 13.52 0.49
CA GLU A 111 -10.18 14.03 1.49
C GLU A 111 -11.07 12.90 2.04
N ARG A 112 -11.15 11.80 1.32
CA ARG A 112 -11.96 10.62 1.65
C ARG A 112 -11.15 9.59 2.43
N GLU A 113 -11.86 8.77 3.22
CA GLU A 113 -11.23 7.67 3.95
C GLU A 113 -11.51 6.36 3.21
N PRO A 114 -10.45 5.59 2.88
CA PRO A 114 -10.62 4.31 2.24
C PRO A 114 -11.29 3.31 3.19
N PRO A 115 -12.22 2.47 2.70
CA PRO A 115 -12.82 1.42 3.50
C PRO A 115 -11.77 0.38 3.91
N LEU A 116 -11.96 -0.24 5.07
CA LEU A 116 -11.11 -1.37 5.47
C LEU A 116 -11.31 -2.55 4.52
N VAL A 117 -10.21 -3.26 4.24
CA VAL A 117 -10.28 -4.58 3.61
C VAL A 117 -11.00 -5.55 4.53
N ALA A 118 -11.84 -6.40 3.94
CA ALA A 118 -12.61 -7.39 4.70
C ALA A 118 -11.70 -8.27 5.56
N GLY A 119 -12.01 -8.39 6.84
CA GLY A 119 -11.23 -9.17 7.80
C GLY A 119 -9.98 -8.46 8.37
N ALA A 120 -9.71 -7.19 8.02
CA ALA A 120 -8.51 -6.50 8.48
C ALA A 120 -8.42 -6.42 10.02
N ARG A 121 -9.47 -5.96 10.67
CA ARG A 121 -9.50 -5.83 12.14
C ARG A 121 -9.42 -7.19 12.82
N GLU A 122 -10.18 -8.15 12.34
CA GLU A 122 -10.25 -9.51 12.87
C GLU A 122 -8.91 -10.24 12.76
N THR A 123 -8.22 -10.08 11.61
CA THR A 123 -6.88 -10.63 11.39
C THR A 123 -5.87 -10.07 12.39
N LEU A 124 -5.83 -8.75 12.54
CA LEU A 124 -4.92 -8.11 13.49
C LEU A 124 -5.23 -8.51 14.94
N ALA A 125 -6.51 -8.53 15.32
CA ALA A 125 -6.94 -8.94 16.66
C ALA A 125 -6.56 -10.40 16.95
N LEU A 126 -6.76 -11.31 16.00
CA LEU A 126 -6.41 -12.72 16.15
C LEU A 126 -4.89 -12.93 16.28
N LEU A 127 -4.09 -12.24 15.47
CA LEU A 127 -2.63 -12.30 15.58
C LEU A 127 -2.15 -11.75 16.94
N ARG A 128 -2.71 -10.65 17.41
CA ARG A 128 -2.41 -10.11 18.75
C ARG A 128 -2.77 -11.09 19.86
N SER A 129 -3.93 -11.76 19.78
CA SER A 129 -4.34 -12.75 20.76
C SER A 129 -3.43 -13.99 20.80
N ARG A 130 -2.76 -14.30 19.67
CA ARG A 130 -1.72 -15.35 19.57
C ARG A 130 -0.33 -14.88 20.03
N GLY A 131 -0.20 -13.64 20.53
CA GLY A 131 1.05 -13.08 21.03
C GLY A 131 1.98 -12.52 19.97
N ALA A 132 1.51 -12.34 18.72
CA ALA A 132 2.30 -11.72 17.67
C ALA A 132 2.58 -10.24 17.94
N ARG A 133 3.78 -9.78 17.59
CA ARG A 133 4.18 -8.36 17.54
C ARG A 133 3.92 -7.82 16.16
N LEU A 134 3.19 -6.71 16.07
CA LEU A 134 2.71 -6.19 14.80
C LEU A 134 3.34 -4.84 14.48
N ALA A 135 3.71 -4.68 13.22
CA ALA A 135 4.13 -3.39 12.68
C ALA A 135 3.32 -3.02 11.44
N LEU A 136 3.18 -1.72 11.22
CA LEU A 136 2.67 -1.14 9.98
C LEU A 136 3.82 -0.46 9.25
N LEU A 137 4.04 -0.82 7.99
CA LEU A 137 5.01 -0.19 7.10
C LEU A 137 4.29 0.26 5.84
N THR A 138 4.01 1.55 5.72
CA THR A 138 3.33 2.12 4.56
C THR A 138 4.17 3.22 3.91
N LYS A 139 3.97 3.46 2.62
CA LYS A 139 4.61 4.55 1.89
C LYS A 139 3.59 5.59 1.44
N GLY A 140 4.03 6.82 1.22
CA GLY A 140 3.18 7.90 0.76
C GLY A 140 3.40 9.23 1.45
N ASP A 141 2.47 10.16 1.24
CA ASP A 141 2.47 11.43 1.96
C ASP A 141 2.28 11.19 3.46
N HIS A 142 3.20 11.72 4.25
CA HIS A 142 3.25 11.44 5.68
C HIS A 142 1.98 11.90 6.42
N LYS A 143 1.45 13.08 6.08
CA LYS A 143 0.25 13.62 6.74
C LYS A 143 -0.99 12.83 6.36
N LEU A 144 -1.09 12.43 5.08
CA LEU A 144 -2.18 11.61 4.59
C LEU A 144 -2.18 10.24 5.29
N GLN A 145 -1.04 9.56 5.34
CA GLN A 145 -0.95 8.24 5.97
C GLN A 145 -1.22 8.30 7.47
N LEU A 146 -0.71 9.30 8.18
CA LEU A 146 -1.04 9.50 9.60
C LEU A 146 -2.56 9.65 9.82
N ARG A 147 -3.25 10.41 8.96
CA ARG A 147 -4.70 10.58 9.05
C ARG A 147 -5.44 9.26 8.78
N ARG A 148 -5.07 8.52 7.72
CA ARG A 148 -5.65 7.21 7.40
C ARG A 148 -5.49 6.23 8.55
N ILE A 149 -4.28 6.13 9.11
CA ILE A 149 -3.98 5.27 10.27
C ILE A 149 -4.85 5.66 11.47
N ALA A 150 -4.96 6.94 11.78
CA ALA A 150 -5.76 7.41 12.90
C ALA A 150 -7.26 7.11 12.73
N ARG A 151 -7.78 7.27 11.51
CA ARG A 151 -9.21 7.09 11.20
C ARG A 151 -9.60 5.64 10.93
N SER A 152 -8.66 4.78 10.53
CA SER A 152 -8.93 3.35 10.33
C SER A 152 -9.36 2.62 11.61
N GLY A 153 -9.01 3.17 12.78
CA GLY A 153 -9.18 2.49 14.07
C GLY A 153 -8.29 1.26 14.23
N LEU A 154 -7.23 1.13 13.41
CA LEU A 154 -6.29 0.00 13.47
C LEU A 154 -4.99 0.36 14.20
N ARG A 155 -4.79 1.65 14.56
CA ARG A 155 -3.56 2.15 15.19
C ARG A 155 -3.13 1.35 16.43
N GLU A 156 -4.10 0.95 17.25
CA GLU A 156 -3.90 0.27 18.53
C GLU A 156 -3.32 -1.14 18.41
N PHE A 157 -3.43 -1.78 17.24
CA PHE A 157 -2.88 -3.11 17.01
C PHE A 157 -1.36 -3.12 16.81
N PHE A 158 -0.76 -1.97 16.45
CA PHE A 158 0.64 -1.91 16.03
C PHE A 158 1.57 -1.43 17.14
N ASP A 159 2.61 -2.21 17.41
CA ASP A 159 3.72 -1.86 18.29
C ASP A 159 4.65 -0.85 17.61
N VAL A 160 4.83 -0.98 16.29
CA VAL A 160 5.69 -0.10 15.47
C VAL A 160 4.91 0.39 14.26
N ILE A 161 5.03 1.69 13.94
CA ILE A 161 4.50 2.28 12.70
C ILE A 161 5.61 3.03 12.00
N ARG A 162 5.78 2.79 10.70
CA ARG A 162 6.70 3.51 9.82
C ARG A 162 5.97 3.97 8.57
N ILE A 163 6.07 5.26 8.30
CA ILE A 163 5.64 5.90 7.05
C ILE A 163 6.91 6.34 6.33
N VAL A 164 7.14 5.80 5.15
CA VAL A 164 8.41 5.99 4.44
C VAL A 164 8.19 6.45 3.00
N PRO A 165 9.16 7.13 2.39
CA PRO A 165 9.09 7.45 0.96
C PRO A 165 9.22 6.21 0.07
N GLU A 166 9.99 5.21 0.52
CA GLU A 166 10.21 3.94 -0.19
C GLU A 166 10.52 2.85 0.84
N LYS A 167 10.03 1.63 0.60
CA LYS A 167 10.31 0.49 1.46
C LYS A 167 11.63 -0.15 1.03
N SER A 168 12.50 -0.41 1.99
CA SER A 168 13.79 -1.06 1.74
C SER A 168 14.07 -2.19 2.73
N PRO A 169 14.98 -3.12 2.39
CA PRO A 169 15.39 -4.17 3.32
C PRO A 169 15.96 -3.62 4.64
N GLU A 170 16.62 -2.47 4.61
CA GLU A 170 17.22 -1.82 5.80
C GLU A 170 16.10 -1.37 6.76
N ILE A 171 15.08 -0.68 6.24
CA ILE A 171 13.92 -0.23 7.03
C ILE A 171 13.19 -1.43 7.64
N ILE A 172 13.06 -2.53 6.89
CA ILE A 172 12.41 -3.75 7.38
C ILE A 172 13.24 -4.36 8.52
N ARG A 173 14.58 -4.41 8.40
CA ARG A 173 15.46 -4.88 9.49
C ARG A 173 15.36 -4.00 10.73
N GLU A 174 15.28 -2.68 10.59
CA GLU A 174 15.03 -1.75 11.71
C GLU A 174 13.70 -2.03 12.40
N ILE A 175 12.64 -2.32 11.63
CA ILE A 175 11.32 -2.64 12.19
C ILE A 175 11.36 -3.94 12.99
N ILE A 176 11.94 -5.03 12.46
CA ILE A 176 12.01 -6.30 13.19
C ILE A 176 12.89 -6.20 14.43
N ALA A 177 13.97 -5.41 14.38
CA ALA A 177 14.77 -5.10 15.56
C ALA A 177 13.95 -4.33 16.62
N ALA A 178 13.15 -3.34 16.21
CA ALA A 178 12.27 -2.59 17.09
C ALA A 178 11.13 -3.46 17.67
N LEU A 179 10.65 -4.46 16.91
CA LEU A 179 9.72 -5.47 17.41
C LEU A 179 10.40 -6.48 18.35
N GLY A 180 11.74 -6.56 18.37
CA GLY A 180 12.50 -7.54 19.14
C GLY A 180 12.24 -8.97 18.68
N VAL A 181 12.22 -9.21 17.37
CA VAL A 181 12.01 -10.53 16.76
C VAL A 181 13.13 -10.84 15.76
N ASP A 182 13.36 -12.12 15.51
CA ASP A 182 14.32 -12.56 14.50
C ASP A 182 13.69 -12.55 13.10
N ALA A 183 14.49 -12.31 12.05
CA ALA A 183 14.04 -12.31 10.67
C ALA A 183 13.37 -13.62 10.25
N GLY A 184 13.88 -14.77 10.72
CA GLY A 184 13.31 -16.10 10.46
C GLY A 184 11.92 -16.33 11.07
N SER A 185 11.57 -15.56 12.10
CA SER A 185 10.27 -15.58 12.80
C SER A 185 9.38 -14.39 12.40
N ALA A 186 9.74 -13.68 11.32
CA ALA A 186 9.04 -12.49 10.86
C ALA A 186 8.45 -12.67 9.46
N TRP A 187 7.31 -12.03 9.25
CA TRP A 187 6.57 -12.05 8.01
C TRP A 187 6.23 -10.64 7.53
N MET A 188 6.24 -10.45 6.22
CA MET A 188 5.64 -9.29 5.57
C MET A 188 4.32 -9.71 4.93
N VAL A 189 3.28 -8.93 5.14
CA VAL A 189 1.96 -9.09 4.51
C VAL A 189 1.68 -7.84 3.68
N GLY A 190 1.51 -7.99 2.38
CA GLY A 190 1.29 -6.88 1.47
C GLY A 190 0.79 -7.30 0.11
N ASN A 191 0.41 -6.34 -0.75
CA ASN A 191 -0.11 -6.60 -2.09
C ASN A 191 0.97 -6.48 -3.18
N SER A 192 1.99 -5.64 -2.99
CA SER A 192 2.98 -5.33 -4.01
C SER A 192 4.19 -6.26 -3.96
N MET A 193 4.49 -6.93 -5.09
CA MET A 193 5.76 -7.67 -5.22
C MET A 193 6.96 -6.75 -5.03
N ARG A 194 6.94 -5.58 -5.68
CA ARG A 194 8.05 -4.62 -5.70
C ARG A 194 8.29 -3.98 -4.34
N SER A 195 7.23 -3.51 -3.69
CA SER A 195 7.36 -2.69 -2.48
C SER A 195 7.30 -3.48 -1.18
N ASP A 196 6.64 -4.66 -1.18
CA ASP A 196 6.46 -5.45 0.03
C ASP A 196 7.29 -6.73 0.01
N VAL A 197 7.04 -7.56 -0.99
CA VAL A 197 7.57 -8.93 -1.01
C VAL A 197 9.08 -8.95 -1.24
N LEU A 198 9.58 -8.32 -2.29
CA LEU A 198 11.00 -8.37 -2.64
C LEU A 198 11.90 -7.74 -1.56
N PRO A 199 11.59 -6.54 -1.00
CA PRO A 199 12.37 -6.00 0.10
C PRO A 199 12.34 -6.86 1.36
N ALA A 200 11.18 -7.47 1.69
CA ALA A 200 11.06 -8.36 2.84
C ALA A 200 11.91 -9.63 2.67
N ARG A 201 11.86 -10.24 1.49
CA ARG A 201 12.70 -11.41 1.17
C ARG A 201 14.19 -11.07 1.24
N SER A 202 14.59 -9.91 0.74
CA SER A 202 15.96 -9.41 0.84
C SER A 202 16.40 -9.09 2.27
N ALA A 203 15.44 -8.80 3.16
CA ALA A 203 15.68 -8.63 4.59
C ALA A 203 15.71 -9.96 5.37
N GLY A 204 15.41 -11.10 4.72
CA GLY A 204 15.39 -12.43 5.33
C GLY A 204 14.02 -12.88 5.89
N LEU A 205 12.96 -12.10 5.66
CA LEU A 205 11.61 -12.44 6.10
C LEU A 205 10.94 -13.41 5.12
N ARG A 206 9.92 -14.10 5.61
CA ARG A 206 8.90 -14.73 4.76
C ARG A 206 7.84 -13.70 4.37
N ALA A 207 7.04 -13.97 3.35
CA ALA A 207 6.02 -13.03 2.92
C ALA A 207 4.69 -13.72 2.58
N VAL A 208 3.59 -13.05 2.88
CA VAL A 208 2.26 -13.35 2.37
C VAL A 208 1.87 -12.24 1.41
N ARG A 209 1.63 -12.61 0.14
CA ARG A 209 1.09 -11.69 -0.85
C ARG A 209 -0.43 -11.83 -0.90
N ILE A 210 -1.12 -10.70 -0.83
CA ILE A 210 -2.57 -10.61 -1.03
C ILE A 210 -2.77 -9.83 -2.33
N PRO A 211 -3.01 -10.49 -3.47
CA PRO A 211 -3.21 -9.80 -4.73
C PRO A 211 -4.39 -8.84 -4.63
N ALA A 212 -4.12 -7.58 -4.88
CA ALA A 212 -5.09 -6.51 -5.03
C ALA A 212 -4.80 -5.77 -6.33
N HIS A 213 -5.63 -4.80 -6.68
CA HIS A 213 -5.27 -3.90 -7.77
C HIS A 213 -3.90 -3.27 -7.45
N VAL A 214 -3.00 -3.34 -8.41
CA VAL A 214 -1.65 -2.79 -8.28
C VAL A 214 -1.49 -1.72 -9.35
N TRP A 215 -1.22 -0.51 -8.90
CA TRP A 215 -0.92 0.61 -9.77
C TRP A 215 0.27 0.30 -10.71
N GLU A 216 0.26 0.82 -11.94
CA GLU A 216 1.22 0.47 -13.00
C GLU A 216 2.68 0.64 -12.56
N HIS A 217 2.98 1.67 -11.77
CA HIS A 217 4.32 1.90 -11.22
C HIS A 217 4.82 0.78 -10.29
N GLU A 218 3.90 0.09 -9.62
CA GLU A 218 4.20 -1.01 -8.70
C GLU A 218 4.24 -2.38 -9.37
N ARG A 219 3.81 -2.49 -10.64
CA ARG A 219 3.85 -3.75 -11.38
C ARG A 219 5.30 -4.12 -11.68
N THR A 220 5.64 -5.37 -11.37
CA THR A 220 6.87 -5.99 -11.84
C THR A 220 6.52 -6.88 -13.02
N HIS A 221 7.37 -6.90 -14.05
CA HIS A 221 7.17 -7.77 -15.22
C HIS A 221 7.36 -9.26 -14.90
N ASP A 222 7.89 -9.57 -13.72
CA ASP A 222 8.19 -10.91 -13.29
C ASP A 222 7.29 -11.32 -12.13
N ASP A 223 6.22 -12.08 -12.42
CA ASP A 223 5.57 -12.96 -11.46
C ASP A 223 6.48 -14.18 -11.18
N ILE A 224 7.75 -13.89 -10.84
CA ILE A 224 8.73 -14.92 -10.51
C ILE A 224 8.27 -15.58 -9.21
N ALA A 225 8.21 -16.90 -9.24
CA ALA A 225 8.02 -17.70 -8.03
C ALA A 225 9.20 -17.46 -7.08
N VAL A 226 9.03 -16.55 -6.14
CA VAL A 226 10.03 -16.27 -5.10
C VAL A 226 9.83 -17.24 -3.96
N GLY A 227 10.84 -18.03 -3.64
CA GLY A 227 10.78 -18.96 -2.51
C GLY A 227 10.46 -18.26 -1.19
N GLY A 228 9.62 -18.89 -0.34
CA GLY A 228 9.20 -18.32 0.94
C GLY A 228 8.11 -17.22 0.84
N VAL A 229 7.35 -17.21 -0.26
CA VAL A 229 6.18 -16.38 -0.48
C VAL A 229 4.95 -17.25 -0.57
N ILE A 230 3.94 -16.91 0.21
CA ILE A 230 2.60 -17.52 0.15
C ILE A 230 1.67 -16.50 -0.49
N THR A 231 0.82 -16.93 -1.42
CA THR A 231 -0.22 -16.07 -1.99
C THR A 231 -1.59 -16.51 -1.51
N THR A 232 -2.40 -15.57 -1.05
CA THR A 232 -3.80 -15.79 -0.66
C THR A 232 -4.67 -14.63 -1.14
N SER A 233 -5.92 -14.91 -1.48
CA SER A 233 -6.88 -13.90 -1.91
C SER A 233 -7.57 -13.16 -0.75
N HIS A 234 -7.42 -13.64 0.48
CA HIS A 234 -8.15 -13.09 1.63
C HIS A 234 -7.21 -12.85 2.81
N LEU A 235 -7.29 -11.65 3.35
CA LEU A 235 -6.53 -11.24 4.54
C LEU A 235 -6.85 -12.12 5.76
N ALA A 236 -8.09 -12.58 5.87
CA ALA A 236 -8.56 -13.46 6.94
C ALA A 236 -7.81 -14.81 7.02
N ASN A 237 -7.18 -15.24 5.93
CA ASN A 237 -6.41 -16.50 5.90
C ASN A 237 -5.00 -16.34 6.51
N VAL A 238 -4.50 -15.11 6.64
CA VAL A 238 -3.12 -14.84 7.08
C VAL A 238 -2.77 -15.52 8.41
N PRO A 239 -3.63 -15.48 9.46
CA PRO A 239 -3.29 -16.08 10.75
C PRO A 239 -3.04 -17.59 10.73
N ASP A 240 -3.58 -18.29 9.73
CA ASP A 240 -3.43 -19.74 9.59
C ASP A 240 -2.29 -20.13 8.64
N LEU A 241 -1.81 -19.18 7.83
CA LEU A 241 -0.70 -19.36 6.89
C LEU A 241 0.66 -19.06 7.51
N ILE A 242 0.69 -18.25 8.60
CA ILE A 242 1.93 -17.83 9.22
C ILE A 242 2.19 -18.57 10.53
N SER A 243 3.39 -19.01 10.68
CA SER A 243 3.88 -19.67 11.91
C SER A 243 5.31 -19.21 12.20
N VAL A 244 5.75 -19.41 13.42
CA VAL A 244 7.14 -19.22 13.82
C VAL A 244 8.04 -20.24 13.13
#